data_a9bbe28260139ebaae5cd558f5e81cbe
#
_entry.id   a9bbe28260139ebaae5cd558f5e81cbe
#
_cell.length_a   1.000
_cell.length_b   1.000
_cell.length_c   1.000
_cell.angle_alpha   90.00
_cell.angle_beta   90.00
_cell.angle_gamma   90.00
#
_symmetry.space_group_name_H-M   'P 1'
#
loop_
_entity.id
_entity.type
_entity.pdbx_description
1 polymer ?
#
loop_
_entity_poly.entity_id
_entity_poly.type
_entity_poly.pdbx_seq_one_letter_code
_entity_poly.pdbx_strand_id
1 'polypeptide(L)'
;MGLQELLPRNAAHFAEMEEIPLFLDHLDRWQAQVQQAFRSVLVQTTILVTDNSNEVVWENPEAALQQGNQSATKELAKQRGDVIREEVLERLDDALVASEETWNVILDRYSIWQKGTSLWGEDVLVEVNGDPFDHLSTLFLETYFEVLGRQEEILRTTPVPRGSGSFLELFWQDA
;
A
#
# COMPACT_ATOMS: atom_id res chain seq x y z
N MET A 1 7.52 6.08 -0.04
CA MET A 1 7.70 5.07 0.99
C MET A 1 9.16 4.68 1.00
N GLY A 2 9.84 4.94 2.09
CA GLY A 2 11.26 4.61 2.21
C GLY A 2 11.40 3.23 2.81
N LEU A 3 12.25 2.38 2.25
CA LEU A 3 12.74 1.14 2.86
C LEU A 3 13.21 1.32 4.32
N GLN A 4 13.46 2.57 4.71
CA GLN A 4 13.79 3.00 6.06
C GLN A 4 12.73 2.63 7.11
N GLU A 5 11.49 2.34 6.70
CA GLU A 5 10.41 1.93 7.61
C GLU A 5 10.46 0.43 7.92
N LEU A 6 11.06 -0.36 7.03
CA LEU A 6 11.19 -1.82 7.17
C LEU A 6 12.51 -2.24 7.83
N LEU A 7 13.52 -1.38 7.78
CA LEU A 7 14.83 -1.61 8.39
C LEU A 7 14.94 -0.83 9.70
N PRO A 8 15.82 -1.24 10.61
CA PRO A 8 16.01 -0.55 11.89
C PRO A 8 16.22 0.93 11.71
N ARG A 9 15.46 1.76 12.41
CA ARG A 9 15.37 3.22 12.25
C ARG A 9 16.63 4.00 12.61
N ASN A 10 17.74 3.35 12.78
CA ASN A 10 18.98 4.01 13.17
C ASN A 10 19.76 4.44 11.94
N ALA A 11 19.65 5.75 11.56
CA ALA A 11 20.29 6.32 10.38
C ALA A 11 21.83 6.13 10.34
N ALA A 12 22.48 5.98 11.50
CA ALA A 12 23.90 5.69 11.56
C ALA A 12 24.23 4.31 10.97
N HIS A 13 23.33 3.33 11.14
CA HIS A 13 23.53 1.98 10.61
C HIS A 13 23.32 1.88 9.10
N PHE A 14 22.54 2.78 8.49
CA PHE A 14 22.37 2.81 7.04
C PHE A 14 23.66 3.22 6.32
N ALA A 15 24.42 4.16 6.87
CA ALA A 15 25.71 4.55 6.30
C ALA A 15 26.72 3.39 6.34
N GLU A 16 26.67 2.57 7.40
CA GLU A 16 27.53 1.40 7.53
C GLU A 16 27.08 0.23 6.62
N MET A 17 25.80 0.12 6.29
CA MET A 17 25.30 -0.87 5.34
C MET A 17 25.79 -0.63 3.90
N GLU A 18 26.18 0.60 3.55
CA GLU A 18 26.81 0.89 2.25
C GLU A 18 28.13 0.16 2.08
N GLU A 19 28.78 -0.23 3.18
CA GLU A 19 30.02 -1.02 3.16
C GLU A 19 29.79 -2.52 2.86
N ILE A 20 28.52 -3.01 2.91
CA ILE A 20 28.21 -4.39 2.59
C ILE A 20 28.19 -4.57 1.06
N PRO A 21 29.10 -5.40 0.51
CA PRO A 21 29.14 -5.59 -0.95
C PRO A 21 27.80 -6.05 -1.51
N LEU A 22 27.33 -5.35 -2.55
CA LEU A 22 26.08 -5.64 -3.27
C LEU A 22 24.78 -5.48 -2.44
N PHE A 23 24.86 -4.96 -1.22
CA PHE A 23 23.66 -4.79 -0.39
C PHE A 23 22.67 -3.81 -1.03
N LEU A 24 23.15 -2.65 -1.47
CA LEU A 24 22.33 -1.63 -2.14
C LEU A 24 21.75 -2.16 -3.46
N ASP A 25 22.53 -2.91 -4.24
CA ASP A 25 22.06 -3.52 -5.49
C ASP A 25 20.90 -4.50 -5.24
N HIS A 26 20.97 -5.27 -4.14
CA HIS A 26 19.87 -6.17 -3.76
C HIS A 26 18.65 -5.42 -3.25
N LEU A 27 18.85 -4.31 -2.52
CA LEU A 27 17.75 -3.45 -2.08
C LEU A 27 17.02 -2.82 -3.28
N ASP A 28 17.77 -2.26 -4.23
CA ASP A 28 17.21 -1.66 -5.43
C ASP A 28 16.44 -2.69 -6.27
N ARG A 29 17.00 -3.90 -6.40
CA ARG A 29 16.34 -5.01 -7.09
C ARG A 29 15.04 -5.40 -6.38
N TRP A 30 15.08 -5.56 -5.08
CA TRP A 30 13.91 -5.90 -4.28
C TRP A 30 12.82 -4.84 -4.39
N GLN A 31 13.19 -3.56 -4.28
CA GLN A 31 12.28 -2.44 -4.45
C GLN A 31 11.62 -2.46 -5.84
N ALA A 32 12.38 -2.74 -6.90
CA ALA A 32 11.84 -2.82 -8.25
C ALA A 32 10.85 -3.99 -8.41
N GLN A 33 11.15 -5.15 -7.79
CA GLN A 33 10.26 -6.32 -7.79
C GLN A 33 8.96 -6.04 -7.05
N VAL A 34 9.01 -5.42 -5.86
CA VAL A 34 7.82 -5.02 -5.09
C VAL A 34 6.98 -4.01 -5.88
N GLN A 35 7.60 -3.00 -6.49
CA GLN A 35 6.87 -2.04 -7.32
C GLN A 35 6.20 -2.71 -8.53
N GLN A 36 6.83 -3.70 -9.14
CA GLN A 36 6.25 -4.44 -10.24
C GLN A 36 5.08 -5.30 -9.78
N ALA A 37 5.19 -5.97 -8.64
CA ALA A 37 4.11 -6.73 -8.01
C ALA A 37 2.89 -5.83 -7.75
N PHE A 38 3.09 -4.68 -7.12
CA PHE A 38 2.02 -3.70 -6.87
C PHE A 38 1.35 -3.22 -8.15
N ARG A 39 2.11 -2.93 -9.20
CA ARG A 39 1.55 -2.53 -10.51
C ARG A 39 0.71 -3.65 -11.14
N SER A 40 1.16 -4.90 -11.02
CA SER A 40 0.42 -6.04 -11.57
C SER A 40 -0.92 -6.27 -10.87
N VAL A 41 -0.96 -6.09 -9.55
CA VAL A 41 -2.16 -6.29 -8.74
C VAL A 41 -3.10 -5.08 -8.80
N LEU A 42 -2.60 -3.86 -9.03
CA LEU A 42 -3.39 -2.63 -9.01
C LEU A 42 -4.59 -2.65 -9.96
N VAL A 43 -4.42 -3.15 -11.18
CA VAL A 43 -5.50 -3.23 -12.18
C VAL A 43 -6.58 -4.21 -11.71
N GLN A 44 -6.17 -5.36 -11.19
CA GLN A 44 -7.09 -6.38 -10.68
C GLN A 44 -7.83 -5.89 -9.42
N THR A 45 -7.13 -5.17 -8.54
CA THR A 45 -7.74 -4.53 -7.37
C THR A 45 -8.80 -3.51 -7.78
N THR A 46 -8.54 -2.74 -8.85
CA THR A 46 -9.53 -1.76 -9.35
C THR A 46 -10.79 -2.45 -9.87
N ILE A 47 -10.65 -3.55 -10.59
CA ILE A 47 -11.80 -4.35 -11.05
C ILE A 47 -12.57 -4.91 -9.85
N LEU A 48 -11.87 -5.52 -8.90
CA LEU A 48 -12.45 -6.08 -7.69
C LEU A 48 -13.23 -5.03 -6.89
N VAL A 49 -12.65 -3.86 -6.70
CA VAL A 49 -13.29 -2.74 -5.97
C VAL A 49 -14.51 -2.25 -6.73
N THR A 50 -14.46 -2.18 -8.06
CA THR A 50 -15.59 -1.79 -8.89
C THR A 50 -16.73 -2.79 -8.75
N ASP A 51 -16.44 -4.09 -8.82
CA ASP A 51 -17.45 -5.15 -8.68
C ASP A 51 -18.09 -5.11 -7.28
N ASN A 52 -17.27 -5.01 -6.23
CA ASN A 52 -17.75 -4.90 -4.85
C ASN A 52 -18.54 -3.60 -4.60
N SER A 53 -18.25 -2.52 -5.30
CA SER A 53 -18.98 -1.26 -5.15
C SER A 53 -20.45 -1.39 -5.61
N ASN A 54 -20.72 -2.26 -6.57
CA ASN A 54 -22.08 -2.56 -7.05
C ASN A 54 -22.90 -3.38 -6.04
N GLU A 55 -22.24 -4.00 -5.06
CA GLU A 55 -22.88 -4.81 -4.02
C GLU A 55 -23.11 -4.01 -2.72
N VAL A 56 -22.66 -2.74 -2.67
CA VAL A 56 -22.93 -1.88 -1.51
C VAL A 56 -24.41 -1.54 -1.42
N VAL A 57 -25.00 -1.85 -0.26
CA VAL A 57 -26.40 -1.54 0.01
C VAL A 57 -26.52 -0.16 0.64
N TRP A 58 -27.18 0.74 -0.06
CA TRP A 58 -27.41 2.12 0.39
C TRP A 58 -28.79 2.22 1.02
N GLU A 59 -28.88 2.32 2.35
CA GLU A 59 -30.16 2.55 3.05
C GLU A 59 -30.77 3.91 2.69
N ASN A 60 -29.93 4.94 2.62
CA ASN A 60 -30.30 6.27 2.18
C ASN A 60 -29.15 6.91 1.39
N PRO A 61 -29.15 6.78 0.05
CA PRO A 61 -28.08 7.31 -0.79
C PRO A 61 -27.89 8.83 -0.65
N GLU A 62 -28.98 9.59 -0.53
CA GLU A 62 -28.91 11.06 -0.41
C GLU A 62 -28.24 11.47 0.90
N ALA A 63 -28.63 10.85 2.02
CA ALA A 63 -27.98 11.11 3.31
C ALA A 63 -26.52 10.68 3.31
N ALA A 64 -26.17 9.59 2.64
CA ALA A 64 -24.79 9.14 2.50
C ALA A 64 -23.93 10.17 1.76
N LEU A 65 -24.48 10.80 0.71
CA LEU A 65 -23.79 11.85 -0.03
C LEU A 65 -23.52 13.11 0.82
N GLN A 66 -24.37 13.39 1.81
CA GLN A 66 -24.22 14.54 2.73
C GLN A 66 -23.27 14.28 3.91
N GLN A 67 -22.86 13.04 4.15
CA GLN A 67 -21.99 12.67 5.29
C GLN A 67 -20.50 13.03 5.11
N GLY A 68 -20.13 13.66 4.01
CA GLY A 68 -18.77 14.12 3.72
C GLY A 68 -18.21 13.64 2.40
N ASN A 69 -17.10 14.23 2.02
CA ASN A 69 -16.53 14.10 0.66
C ASN A 69 -15.99 12.71 0.31
N GLN A 70 -15.89 11.80 1.30
CA GLN A 70 -15.35 10.44 1.14
C GLN A 70 -16.33 9.38 1.66
N SER A 71 -17.63 9.69 1.72
CA SER A 71 -18.62 8.83 2.35
C SER A 71 -18.87 7.53 1.59
N ALA A 72 -18.79 7.54 0.25
CA ALA A 72 -18.93 6.34 -0.55
C ALA A 72 -17.76 5.38 -0.36
N THR A 73 -16.54 5.88 -0.36
CA THR A 73 -15.35 5.07 -0.08
C THR A 73 -15.39 4.46 1.33
N LYS A 74 -15.82 5.23 2.33
CA LYS A 74 -15.96 4.73 3.70
C LYS A 74 -17.03 3.66 3.84
N GLU A 75 -18.17 3.83 3.18
CA GLU A 75 -19.25 2.83 3.21
C GLU A 75 -18.85 1.55 2.47
N LEU A 76 -18.16 1.66 1.32
CA LEU A 76 -17.57 0.52 0.64
C LEU A 76 -16.59 -0.22 1.55
N ALA A 77 -15.64 0.49 2.17
CA ALA A 77 -14.68 -0.11 3.08
C ALA A 77 -15.35 -0.80 4.28
N LYS A 78 -16.43 -0.22 4.81
CA LYS A 78 -17.18 -0.77 5.93
C LYS A 78 -17.94 -2.05 5.55
N GLN A 79 -18.60 -2.09 4.40
CA GLN A 79 -19.44 -3.23 4.01
C GLN A 79 -18.65 -4.33 3.29
N ARG A 80 -17.62 -3.98 2.53
CA ARG A 80 -16.91 -4.90 1.63
C ARG A 80 -15.41 -4.94 1.86
N GLY A 81 -14.88 -4.14 2.79
CA GLY A 81 -13.45 -4.00 3.03
C GLY A 81 -12.74 -5.32 3.34
N ASP A 82 -13.35 -6.18 4.15
CA ASP A 82 -12.76 -7.48 4.52
C ASP A 82 -12.68 -8.42 3.31
N VAL A 83 -13.72 -8.48 2.48
CA VAL A 83 -13.73 -9.30 1.24
C VAL A 83 -12.68 -8.80 0.26
N ILE A 84 -12.62 -7.49 0.05
CA ILE A 84 -11.62 -6.86 -0.82
C ILE A 84 -10.20 -7.14 -0.30
N ARG A 85 -10.02 -7.02 1.02
CA ARG A 85 -8.73 -7.29 1.68
C ARG A 85 -8.28 -8.72 1.42
N GLU A 86 -9.11 -9.71 1.69
CA GLU A 86 -8.79 -11.13 1.54
C GLU A 86 -8.35 -11.45 0.11
N GLU A 87 -9.11 -11.04 -0.89
CA GLU A 87 -8.80 -11.30 -2.29
C GLU A 87 -7.54 -10.53 -2.78
N VAL A 88 -7.31 -9.33 -2.29
CA VAL A 88 -6.12 -8.55 -2.65
C VAL A 88 -4.87 -9.13 -1.99
N LEU A 89 -4.96 -9.60 -0.75
CA LEU A 89 -3.84 -10.24 -0.06
C LEU A 89 -3.40 -11.50 -0.81
N GLU A 90 -4.33 -12.39 -1.19
CA GLU A 90 -4.01 -13.59 -1.97
C GLU A 90 -3.25 -13.26 -3.27
N ARG A 91 -3.69 -12.22 -3.99
CA ARG A 91 -3.03 -11.78 -5.23
C ARG A 91 -1.67 -11.13 -5.00
N LEU A 92 -1.51 -10.41 -3.89
CA LEU A 92 -0.23 -9.80 -3.53
C LEU A 92 0.78 -10.85 -3.12
N ASP A 93 0.36 -11.87 -2.35
CA ASP A 93 1.22 -12.98 -1.96
C ASP A 93 1.78 -13.68 -3.21
N ASP A 94 0.93 -14.02 -4.17
CA ASP A 94 1.38 -14.61 -5.45
C ASP A 94 2.34 -13.69 -6.22
N ALA A 95 2.06 -12.40 -6.25
CA ALA A 95 2.86 -11.43 -7.00
C ALA A 95 4.21 -11.13 -6.32
N LEU A 96 4.29 -11.25 -4.99
CA LEU A 96 5.48 -10.95 -4.19
C LEU A 96 6.45 -12.14 -4.06
N VAL A 97 6.05 -13.37 -4.42
CA VAL A 97 6.90 -14.58 -4.36
C VAL A 97 8.28 -14.35 -4.97
N ALA A 98 8.38 -13.69 -6.12
CA ALA A 98 9.66 -13.42 -6.76
C ALA A 98 10.56 -12.45 -5.95
N SER A 99 9.98 -11.67 -5.03
CA SER A 99 10.72 -10.74 -4.18
C SER A 99 11.21 -11.37 -2.87
N GLU A 100 10.63 -12.51 -2.45
CA GLU A 100 11.04 -13.23 -1.23
C GLU A 100 12.48 -13.73 -1.31
N GLU A 101 12.88 -14.31 -2.44
CA GLU A 101 14.24 -14.79 -2.64
C GLU A 101 15.27 -13.65 -2.50
N THR A 102 14.96 -12.49 -3.09
CA THR A 102 15.83 -11.31 -3.00
C THR A 102 15.85 -10.77 -1.56
N TRP A 103 14.72 -10.79 -0.86
CA TRP A 103 14.64 -10.39 0.55
C TRP A 103 15.48 -11.31 1.45
N ASN A 104 15.41 -12.62 1.25
CA ASN A 104 16.22 -13.58 2.00
C ASN A 104 17.72 -13.33 1.79
N VAL A 105 18.16 -13.00 0.58
CA VAL A 105 19.55 -12.61 0.32
C VAL A 105 19.92 -11.34 1.09
N ILE A 106 19.04 -10.35 1.18
CA ILE A 106 19.24 -9.13 1.95
C ILE A 106 19.43 -9.47 3.43
N LEU A 107 18.54 -10.31 4.00
CA LEU A 107 18.60 -10.75 5.40
C LEU A 107 19.91 -11.52 5.70
N ASP A 108 20.32 -12.41 4.81
CA ASP A 108 21.57 -13.14 4.95
C ASP A 108 22.78 -12.20 4.99
N ARG A 109 22.81 -11.22 4.08
CA ARG A 109 23.88 -10.20 4.05
C ARG A 109 23.87 -9.34 5.31
N TYR A 110 22.70 -8.91 5.73
CA TYR A 110 22.54 -8.18 6.99
C TYR A 110 23.03 -9.01 8.19
N SER A 111 22.66 -10.28 8.27
CA SER A 111 23.09 -11.19 9.34
C SER A 111 24.60 -11.42 9.37
N ILE A 112 25.24 -11.50 8.20
CA ILE A 112 26.72 -11.65 8.12
C ILE A 112 27.40 -10.39 8.63
N TRP A 113 26.94 -9.21 8.19
CA TRP A 113 27.46 -7.93 8.65
C TRP A 113 27.27 -7.78 10.16
N GLN A 114 26.10 -8.11 10.66
CA GLN A 114 25.75 -8.13 12.07
C GLN A 114 26.76 -8.95 12.90
N LYS A 115 27.04 -10.17 12.50
CA LYS A 115 28.01 -11.03 13.19
C LYS A 115 29.41 -10.46 13.14
N GLY A 116 29.77 -9.76 12.07
CA GLY A 116 31.07 -9.11 11.93
C GLY A 116 31.23 -7.94 12.89
N THR A 117 30.22 -7.12 13.06
CA THR A 117 30.23 -5.95 13.97
C THR A 117 30.18 -6.34 15.44
N SER A 118 29.47 -7.41 15.81
CA SER A 118 29.41 -7.90 17.20
C SER A 118 30.78 -8.35 17.75
N LEU A 119 31.71 -8.73 16.89
CA LEU A 119 33.09 -9.07 17.28
C LEU A 119 33.87 -7.86 17.81
N TRP A 120 33.41 -6.65 17.53
CA TRP A 120 34.04 -5.40 17.98
C TRP A 120 33.36 -4.78 19.21
N GLY A 121 32.42 -5.50 19.85
CA GLY A 121 31.83 -5.11 21.13
C GLY A 121 30.70 -4.10 21.07
N GLU A 122 30.13 -3.87 19.92
CA GLU A 122 28.92 -3.03 19.77
C GLU A 122 27.68 -3.92 19.72
N ASP A 123 26.98 -4.04 20.84
CA ASP A 123 25.66 -4.66 20.96
C ASP A 123 24.59 -3.76 20.34
N VAL A 124 24.56 -3.63 19.02
CA VAL A 124 23.63 -2.68 18.40
C VAL A 124 22.81 -3.31 17.30
N LEU A 125 22.17 -4.43 17.58
CA LEU A 125 21.44 -5.04 16.47
C LEU A 125 20.00 -5.30 16.82
N VAL A 126 19.18 -4.49 16.18
CA VAL A 126 17.74 -4.70 16.16
C VAL A 126 17.46 -5.82 15.18
N GLU A 127 16.87 -6.90 15.68
CA GLU A 127 16.30 -7.91 14.80
C GLU A 127 15.31 -7.23 13.84
N VAL A 128 15.37 -7.61 12.56
CA VAL A 128 14.32 -7.26 11.62
C VAL A 128 13.09 -8.07 12.02
N ASN A 129 12.26 -7.47 12.85
CA ASN A 129 11.06 -8.10 13.38
C ASN A 129 9.88 -7.85 12.42
N GLY A 130 9.25 -8.92 12.03
CA GLY A 130 8.02 -8.91 11.23
C GLY A 130 8.22 -9.42 9.81
N ASP A 131 7.14 -9.85 9.23
CA ASP A 131 7.07 -10.19 7.81
C ASP A 131 6.93 -8.89 7.00
N PRO A 132 7.93 -8.52 6.15
CA PRO A 132 7.84 -7.33 5.34
C PRO A 132 6.69 -7.40 4.34
N PHE A 133 6.25 -8.59 3.95
CA PHE A 133 5.19 -8.79 2.98
C PHE A 133 3.82 -8.49 3.57
N ASP A 134 3.56 -8.88 4.81
CA ASP A 134 2.36 -8.49 5.56
C ASP A 134 2.25 -6.96 5.68
N HIS A 135 3.37 -6.30 6.01
CA HIS A 135 3.41 -4.85 6.10
C HIS A 135 3.17 -4.18 4.74
N LEU A 136 3.84 -4.68 3.68
CA LEU A 136 3.68 -4.17 2.32
C LEU A 136 2.25 -4.33 1.81
N SER A 137 1.64 -5.47 2.07
CA SER A 137 0.27 -5.78 1.64
C SER A 137 -0.75 -4.89 2.37
N THR A 138 -0.56 -4.69 3.67
CA THR A 138 -1.39 -3.77 4.46
C THR A 138 -1.27 -2.35 3.92
N LEU A 139 -0.05 -1.89 3.68
CA LEU A 139 0.21 -0.54 3.17
C LEU A 139 -0.32 -0.32 1.76
N PHE A 140 -0.25 -1.34 0.88
CA PHE A 140 -0.85 -1.27 -0.45
C PHE A 140 -2.35 -0.98 -0.35
N LEU A 141 -3.08 -1.73 0.49
CA LEU A 141 -4.53 -1.57 0.67
C LEU A 141 -4.88 -0.22 1.31
N GLU A 142 -4.19 0.18 2.37
CA GLU A 142 -4.41 1.47 3.01
C GLU A 142 -4.21 2.63 2.02
N THR A 143 -3.10 2.59 1.26
CA THR A 143 -2.82 3.60 0.23
C THR A 143 -3.88 3.58 -0.86
N TYR A 144 -4.34 2.41 -1.29
CA TYR A 144 -5.37 2.29 -2.31
C TYR A 144 -6.68 2.96 -1.87
N PHE A 145 -7.18 2.65 -0.67
CA PHE A 145 -8.40 3.28 -0.14
C PHE A 145 -8.22 4.77 0.14
N GLU A 146 -7.06 5.22 0.57
CA GLU A 146 -6.76 6.64 0.73
C GLU A 146 -6.83 7.38 -0.61
N VAL A 147 -6.22 6.82 -1.66
CA VAL A 147 -6.28 7.40 -3.01
C VAL A 147 -7.70 7.39 -3.55
N LEU A 148 -8.45 6.31 -3.35
CA LEU A 148 -9.85 6.22 -3.76
C LEU A 148 -10.70 7.30 -3.10
N GLY A 149 -10.56 7.49 -1.78
CA GLY A 149 -11.25 8.54 -1.04
C GLY A 149 -10.89 9.95 -1.50
N ARG A 150 -9.61 10.20 -1.80
CA ARG A 150 -9.17 11.48 -2.37
C ARG A 150 -9.77 11.72 -3.77
N GLN A 151 -9.88 10.70 -4.60
CA GLN A 151 -10.51 10.83 -5.91
C GLN A 151 -12.01 11.13 -5.78
N GLU A 152 -12.71 10.48 -4.86
CA GLU A 152 -14.09 10.80 -4.53
C GLU A 152 -14.24 12.28 -4.10
N GLU A 153 -13.38 12.75 -3.21
CA GLU A 153 -13.39 14.14 -2.75
C GLU A 153 -13.17 15.12 -3.92
N ILE A 154 -12.20 14.86 -4.80
CA ILE A 154 -11.96 15.67 -5.99
C ILE A 154 -13.20 15.71 -6.88
N LEU A 155 -13.83 14.55 -7.14
CA LEU A 155 -15.04 14.47 -7.95
C LEU A 155 -16.19 15.27 -7.34
N ARG A 156 -16.33 15.28 -6.02
CA ARG A 156 -17.40 16.00 -5.31
C ARG A 156 -17.14 17.49 -5.19
N THR A 157 -15.89 17.93 -5.16
CA THR A 157 -15.50 19.32 -4.96
C THR A 157 -15.17 20.05 -6.26
N THR A 158 -14.94 19.32 -7.36
CA THR A 158 -14.64 19.93 -8.65
C THR A 158 -15.92 20.37 -9.37
N PRO A 159 -16.12 21.67 -9.64
CA PRO A 159 -17.32 22.14 -10.32
C PRO A 159 -17.45 21.51 -11.71
N VAL A 160 -18.61 20.93 -11.99
CA VAL A 160 -18.95 20.41 -13.32
C VAL A 160 -19.76 21.48 -14.07
N PRO A 161 -19.41 21.83 -15.32
CA PRO A 161 -20.19 22.78 -16.12
C PRO A 161 -21.65 22.31 -16.24
N ARG A 162 -22.59 23.21 -15.94
CA ARG A 162 -24.03 22.93 -16.11
C ARG A 162 -24.33 22.60 -17.57
N GLY A 163 -25.11 21.54 -17.79
CA GLY A 163 -25.48 21.10 -19.15
C GLY A 163 -24.43 20.19 -19.80
N SER A 164 -23.45 19.68 -19.03
CA SER A 164 -22.46 18.72 -19.54
C SER A 164 -23.07 17.34 -19.81
N GLY A 165 -24.28 17.06 -19.33
CA GLY A 165 -24.91 15.74 -19.36
C GLY A 165 -24.20 14.71 -18.49
N SER A 166 -23.29 15.13 -17.65
CA SER A 166 -22.57 14.27 -16.71
C SER A 166 -23.46 13.94 -15.52
N PHE A 167 -23.48 12.68 -15.09
CA PHE A 167 -24.20 12.29 -13.89
C PHE A 167 -23.69 13.07 -12.64
N LEU A 168 -22.51 13.62 -12.70
CA LEU A 168 -21.94 14.47 -11.65
C LEU A 168 -22.72 15.76 -11.42
N GLU A 169 -23.53 16.21 -12.40
CA GLU A 169 -24.44 17.34 -12.19
C GLU A 169 -25.45 17.10 -11.07
N LEU A 170 -25.79 15.83 -10.81
CA LEU A 170 -26.70 15.46 -9.71
C LEU A 170 -26.13 15.83 -8.34
N PHE A 171 -24.81 15.93 -8.20
CA PHE A 171 -24.16 16.32 -6.94
C PHE A 171 -24.12 17.83 -6.72
N TRP A 172 -24.45 18.63 -7.76
CA TRP A 172 -24.30 20.09 -7.77
C TRP A 172 -25.62 20.84 -7.93
N GLN A 173 -26.76 20.13 -7.90
CA GLN A 173 -28.06 20.79 -8.10
C GLN A 173 -28.53 21.63 -6.90
N ASP A 174 -27.92 21.44 -5.71
CA ASP A 174 -28.35 22.07 -4.45
C ASP A 174 -27.27 22.95 -3.78
N ALA A 175 -26.23 23.38 -4.50
CA ALA A 175 -25.16 24.22 -3.97
C ALA A 175 -25.28 25.69 -4.40
#